data_936ebe2908fee05b379fcbb2fc9dbf1d
#
_entry.id   936ebe2908fee05b379fcbb2fc9dbf1d
#
_cell.length_a   1.000
_cell.length_b   1.000
_cell.length_c   1.000
_cell.angle_alpha   90.00
_cell.angle_beta   90.00
_cell.angle_gamma   90.00
#
_symmetry.space_group_name_H-M   'P 1'
#
loop_
_entity.id
_entity.type
_entity.pdbx_description
1 polymer ?
#
loop_
_entity_poly.entity_id
_entity_poly.type
_entity_poly.pdbx_seq_one_letter_code
_entity_poly.pdbx_strand_id
1 'polypeptide(L)'
;MRTRSGLVPAAALALGVVTLLATPRGEAQASLRVCSDPGNMPLSNSRGEGLENKMAAVLAKALGTTVTYYYRPGIERGLIRNTLDAEQCDVMLDMPVDSDDVLTTKALYRTTFVLVYRSDRGIHLKNLDDPQLKKLTVGVYETSAIREALTEHAAGKIQVHYLSHNADLVPENQPSYQVQQVIDGKLDVAAVWGPMAGYFRRQAPLVIQPANLMDDTVPLEFDMALAVRRSDHDLQQRLDKAMQDSREELRAVLNDFAVPLVKCDSCVIDGDLPAHGPYQAPKPSAPATHAQEVSIAQLDEWLRHGANVNVELNNAVLADDQKRVAYLLDKKHASVGAPDMQGELPLHHAIIQGSPSMVAFLIARGADVNQRDRDGWTPLMQAGYCDDAAGVKVLKEHGGDPNALSPQNYTALGIATQYGKNAAALALVEAGADPAKPIGEGGYTPLMLATANHAQPLVEALLKKGADVNARNSGGVTALMIAAANGRAELVELLVHAGADVQAQSERGDTALSIARAKGNEKVIRLLDGASGHSGV
;
A
#
# COMPACT_ATOMS: atom_id res chain seq x y z
N MET A 1 29.61 2.18 30.55
CA MET A 1 28.78 3.16 29.83
C MET A 1 27.76 2.31 29.06
N ARG A 2 26.51 2.34 29.48
CA ARG A 2 25.44 1.51 28.90
C ARG A 2 24.69 2.37 27.89
N THR A 3 24.79 2.03 26.62
CA THR A 3 23.95 2.60 25.56
C THR A 3 22.56 1.98 25.67
N ARG A 4 21.58 2.81 25.93
CA ARG A 4 20.15 2.43 25.85
C ARG A 4 19.75 2.41 24.37
N SER A 5 19.55 1.23 23.82
CA SER A 5 18.81 1.04 22.59
C SER A 5 17.32 1.31 22.89
N GLY A 6 16.76 2.36 22.27
CA GLY A 6 15.33 2.63 22.33
C GLY A 6 14.59 1.59 21.48
N LEU A 7 13.89 0.69 22.14
CA LEU A 7 12.91 -0.19 21.53
C LEU A 7 11.71 0.67 21.08
N VAL A 8 11.47 0.69 19.79
CA VAL A 8 10.18 1.10 19.21
C VAL A 8 9.17 0.02 19.59
N PRO A 9 8.03 0.32 20.22
CA PRO A 9 7.06 -0.71 20.59
C PRO A 9 6.43 -1.31 19.33
N ALA A 10 6.49 -2.63 19.25
CA ALA A 10 5.78 -3.44 18.27
C ALA A 10 4.30 -3.05 18.18
N ALA A 11 3.84 -2.78 16.96
CA ALA A 11 2.45 -2.45 16.69
C ALA A 11 1.58 -3.70 16.90
N ALA A 12 0.99 -3.83 18.07
CA ALA A 12 -0.09 -4.78 18.28
C ALA A 12 -1.28 -4.39 17.40
N LEU A 13 -1.73 -5.29 16.54
CA LEU A 13 -3.03 -5.21 15.86
C LEU A 13 -4.13 -5.17 16.94
N ALA A 14 -4.45 -3.98 17.43
CA ALA A 14 -5.60 -3.79 18.29
C ALA A 14 -6.84 -3.79 17.39
N LEU A 15 -7.63 -4.88 17.45
CA LEU A 15 -9.02 -4.86 17.05
C LEU A 15 -9.69 -3.66 17.72
N GLY A 16 -9.99 -2.63 16.94
CA GLY A 16 -10.68 -1.45 17.42
C GLY A 16 -12.05 -1.85 17.97
N VAL A 17 -12.16 -1.92 19.29
CA VAL A 17 -13.45 -2.03 19.99
C VAL A 17 -14.11 -0.66 19.91
N VAL A 18 -14.93 -0.45 18.88
CA VAL A 18 -15.88 0.65 18.85
C VAL A 18 -17.07 0.26 19.70
N THR A 19 -17.21 0.89 20.85
CA THR A 19 -18.43 0.82 21.66
C THR A 19 -19.57 1.49 20.90
N LEU A 20 -20.43 0.71 20.26
CA LEU A 20 -21.70 1.16 19.70
C LEU A 20 -22.79 1.10 20.76
N LEU A 21 -23.30 2.25 21.17
CA LEU A 21 -24.59 2.38 21.86
C LEU A 21 -25.70 1.94 20.89
N ALA A 22 -26.56 1.05 21.36
CA ALA A 22 -27.66 0.48 20.59
C ALA A 22 -28.67 1.55 20.15
N THR A 23 -28.85 1.71 18.83
CA THR A 23 -30.01 2.37 18.22
C THR A 23 -30.86 1.33 17.48
N PRO A 24 -32.19 1.55 17.32
CA PRO A 24 -33.13 0.53 16.85
C PRO A 24 -32.92 0.15 15.39
N ARG A 25 -33.26 -1.11 15.06
CA ARG A 25 -33.16 -1.75 13.76
C ARG A 25 -33.74 -0.87 12.62
N GLY A 26 -32.85 -0.22 11.88
CA GLY A 26 -33.03 0.15 10.49
C GLY A 26 -32.21 -0.81 9.63
N GLU A 27 -32.61 -1.04 8.41
CA GLU A 27 -31.90 -1.82 7.38
C GLU A 27 -30.40 -1.54 7.47
N ALA A 28 -29.58 -2.59 7.40
CA ALA A 28 -28.12 -2.47 7.46
C ALA A 28 -27.67 -1.54 6.33
N GLN A 29 -27.39 -0.28 6.67
CA GLN A 29 -26.98 0.74 5.73
C GLN A 29 -25.60 0.33 5.21
N ALA A 30 -25.46 0.13 3.90
CA ALA A 30 -24.24 -0.32 3.27
C ALA A 30 -23.09 0.62 3.66
N SER A 31 -21.96 0.07 4.17
CA SER A 31 -20.79 0.86 4.53
C SER A 31 -20.15 1.49 3.29
N LEU A 32 -19.56 2.68 3.44
CA LEU A 32 -18.69 3.27 2.44
C LEU A 32 -17.37 2.48 2.41
N ARG A 33 -17.13 1.74 1.32
CA ARG A 33 -15.91 0.95 1.15
C ARG A 33 -14.83 1.81 0.51
N VAL A 34 -13.75 2.05 1.23
CA VAL A 34 -12.65 2.92 0.82
C VAL A 34 -11.45 2.08 0.39
N CYS A 35 -10.92 2.34 -0.81
CA CYS A 35 -9.61 1.83 -1.18
C CYS A 35 -8.54 2.68 -0.48
N SER A 36 -7.63 2.04 0.24
CA SER A 36 -6.62 2.74 1.03
C SER A 36 -5.31 1.96 1.00
N ASP A 37 -4.20 2.68 1.10
CA ASP A 37 -2.87 2.08 1.24
C ASP A 37 -2.57 1.84 2.73
N PRO A 38 -2.23 0.59 3.14
CA PRO A 38 -1.99 0.29 4.55
C PRO A 38 -0.67 0.86 5.09
N GLY A 39 0.26 1.24 4.22
CA GLY A 39 1.62 1.68 4.55
C GLY A 39 1.98 3.09 4.11
N ASN A 40 1.01 3.95 3.80
CA ASN A 40 1.24 5.27 3.23
C ASN A 40 1.09 6.41 4.25
N MET A 41 1.63 6.26 5.47
CA MET A 41 1.59 7.36 6.45
C MET A 41 2.39 8.59 5.96
N PRO A 42 1.89 9.80 6.15
CA PRO A 42 0.70 10.20 6.93
C PRO A 42 -0.63 10.19 6.19
N LEU A 43 -0.70 9.70 4.93
CA LEU A 43 -1.94 9.70 4.17
C LEU A 43 -2.90 8.63 4.69
N SER A 44 -2.46 7.38 4.77
CA SER A 44 -3.31 6.27 5.22
C SER A 44 -2.53 5.16 5.93
N ASN A 45 -3.22 4.42 6.79
CA ASN A 45 -2.71 3.19 7.38
C ASN A 45 -3.86 2.26 7.82
N SER A 46 -3.51 1.02 8.16
CA SER A 46 -4.47 0.01 8.62
C SER A 46 -5.09 0.32 10.00
N ARG A 47 -4.56 1.29 10.76
CA ARG A 47 -5.10 1.72 12.07
C ARG A 47 -6.10 2.87 11.95
N GLY A 48 -6.34 3.41 10.76
CA GLY A 48 -7.27 4.51 10.55
C GLY A 48 -6.78 5.86 11.05
N GLU A 49 -5.46 6.08 11.11
CA GLU A 49 -4.83 7.27 11.70
C GLU A 49 -4.47 8.34 10.67
N GLY A 50 -4.34 7.96 9.39
CA GLY A 50 -3.89 8.86 8.33
C GLY A 50 -4.93 9.90 7.91
N LEU A 51 -4.49 10.86 7.11
CA LEU A 51 -5.29 11.95 6.54
C LEU A 51 -6.53 11.42 5.80
N GLU A 52 -6.33 10.51 4.84
CA GLU A 52 -7.40 9.90 4.05
C GLU A 52 -8.38 9.13 4.95
N ASN A 53 -7.86 8.41 5.95
CA ASN A 53 -8.70 7.70 6.89
C ASN A 53 -9.61 8.65 7.68
N LYS A 54 -9.10 9.81 8.11
CA LYS A 54 -9.88 10.83 8.83
C LYS A 54 -10.92 11.49 7.92
N MET A 55 -10.54 11.82 6.68
CA MET A 55 -11.48 12.37 5.69
C MET A 55 -12.59 11.36 5.36
N ALA A 56 -12.25 10.08 5.16
CA ALA A 56 -13.23 9.01 4.93
C ALA A 56 -14.25 8.88 6.07
N ALA A 57 -13.81 9.01 7.32
CA ALA A 57 -14.69 8.99 8.48
C ALA A 57 -15.68 10.17 8.49
N VAL A 58 -15.23 11.38 8.14
CA VAL A 58 -16.08 12.58 8.01
C VAL A 58 -17.12 12.37 6.91
N LEU A 59 -16.70 11.90 5.74
CA LEU A 59 -17.59 11.66 4.60
C LEU A 59 -18.63 10.58 4.90
N ALA A 60 -18.24 9.47 5.51
CA ALA A 60 -19.18 8.40 5.88
C ALA A 60 -20.22 8.91 6.89
N LYS A 61 -19.81 9.70 7.88
CA LYS A 61 -20.74 10.37 8.82
C LYS A 61 -21.74 11.25 8.09
N ALA A 62 -21.30 12.05 7.11
CA ALA A 62 -22.18 12.90 6.31
C ALA A 62 -23.16 12.11 5.43
N LEU A 63 -22.72 10.94 4.95
CA LEU A 63 -23.57 10.00 4.21
C LEU A 63 -24.49 9.17 5.11
N GLY A 64 -24.38 9.29 6.43
CA GLY A 64 -25.14 8.50 7.40
C GLY A 64 -24.74 7.03 7.47
N THR A 65 -23.50 6.68 7.14
CA THR A 65 -23.01 5.31 7.05
C THR A 65 -21.71 5.11 7.86
N THR A 66 -21.13 3.93 7.80
CA THR A 66 -19.82 3.59 8.38
C THR A 66 -18.77 3.42 7.30
N VAL A 67 -17.48 3.48 7.67
CA VAL A 67 -16.36 3.20 6.75
C VAL A 67 -15.90 1.77 6.92
N THR A 68 -15.59 1.13 5.80
CA THR A 68 -14.77 -0.08 5.72
C THR A 68 -13.64 0.14 4.74
N TYR A 69 -12.49 -0.53 4.93
CA TYR A 69 -11.33 -0.33 4.09
C TYR A 69 -10.99 -1.61 3.32
N TYR A 70 -10.65 -1.42 2.06
CA TYR A 70 -9.98 -2.40 1.23
C TYR A 70 -8.54 -1.93 1.01
N TYR A 71 -7.58 -2.61 1.61
CA TYR A 71 -6.19 -2.17 1.60
C TYR A 71 -5.42 -2.72 0.42
N ARG A 72 -4.81 -1.81 -0.35
CA ARG A 72 -3.84 -2.11 -1.40
C ARG A 72 -2.76 -1.03 -1.48
N PRO A 73 -1.52 -1.38 -1.82
CA PRO A 73 -0.48 -0.38 -2.07
C PRO A 73 -0.83 0.52 -3.25
N GLY A 74 -0.70 1.83 -3.06
CA GLY A 74 -1.05 2.84 -4.06
C GLY A 74 -0.20 2.81 -5.33
N ILE A 75 0.99 2.18 -5.27
CA ILE A 75 1.90 2.05 -6.42
C ILE A 75 1.63 0.82 -7.30
N GLU A 76 0.61 0.02 -6.98
CA GLU A 76 0.31 -1.20 -7.74
C GLU A 76 -0.26 -0.86 -9.12
N ARG A 77 0.34 -1.41 -10.19
CA ARG A 77 -0.19 -1.25 -11.55
C ARG A 77 -1.59 -1.85 -11.67
N GLY A 78 -2.46 -1.15 -12.38
CA GLY A 78 -3.87 -1.55 -12.51
C GLY A 78 -4.64 -1.41 -11.20
N LEU A 79 -4.20 -0.52 -10.31
CA LEU A 79 -4.88 -0.24 -9.03
C LEU A 79 -6.38 -0.05 -9.23
N ILE A 80 -6.80 0.83 -10.14
CA ILE A 80 -8.21 1.12 -10.42
C ILE A 80 -8.95 -0.13 -10.88
N ARG A 81 -8.42 -0.85 -11.88
CA ARG A 81 -9.01 -2.09 -12.39
C ARG A 81 -9.16 -3.17 -11.32
N ASN A 82 -8.17 -3.29 -10.43
CA ASN A 82 -8.13 -4.32 -9.39
C ASN A 82 -8.87 -3.91 -8.11
N THR A 83 -9.34 -2.67 -8.01
CA THR A 83 -10.03 -2.13 -6.83
C THR A 83 -11.43 -1.61 -7.16
N LEU A 84 -11.55 -0.42 -7.76
CA LEU A 84 -12.83 0.20 -8.11
C LEU A 84 -13.60 -0.62 -9.14
N ASP A 85 -12.97 -0.99 -10.26
CA ASP A 85 -13.62 -1.74 -11.34
C ASP A 85 -13.94 -3.17 -10.92
N ALA A 86 -13.12 -3.76 -10.06
CA ALA A 86 -13.36 -5.09 -9.46
C ALA A 86 -14.36 -5.05 -8.28
N GLU A 87 -14.99 -3.91 -8.01
CA GLU A 87 -15.96 -3.69 -6.94
C GLU A 87 -15.46 -4.05 -5.53
N GLN A 88 -14.15 -4.03 -5.31
CA GLN A 88 -13.57 -4.28 -4.00
C GLN A 88 -13.78 -3.11 -3.02
N CYS A 89 -13.86 -1.90 -3.56
CA CYS A 89 -14.16 -0.66 -2.85
C CYS A 89 -15.03 0.26 -3.71
N ASP A 90 -15.54 1.34 -3.13
CA ASP A 90 -16.46 2.27 -3.79
C ASP A 90 -15.79 3.60 -4.11
N VAL A 91 -14.80 4.01 -3.30
CA VAL A 91 -14.15 5.31 -3.40
C VAL A 91 -12.65 5.23 -3.11
N MET A 92 -11.87 6.01 -3.84
CA MET A 92 -10.46 6.34 -3.55
C MET A 92 -10.37 7.82 -3.20
N LEU A 93 -9.55 8.15 -2.21
CA LEU A 93 -9.28 9.52 -1.81
C LEU A 93 -7.99 10.02 -2.47
N ASP A 94 -7.80 11.33 -2.44
CA ASP A 94 -6.57 12.01 -2.86
C ASP A 94 -6.12 11.72 -4.30
N MET A 95 -7.10 11.68 -5.21
CA MET A 95 -6.89 11.47 -6.64
C MET A 95 -6.90 12.81 -7.40
N PRO A 96 -5.99 13.03 -8.38
CA PRO A 96 -6.07 14.21 -9.25
C PRO A 96 -7.39 14.25 -10.05
N VAL A 97 -7.97 15.45 -10.19
CA VAL A 97 -9.26 15.65 -10.89
C VAL A 97 -9.23 15.14 -12.34
N ASP A 98 -8.11 15.28 -13.04
CA ASP A 98 -7.99 14.94 -14.47
C ASP A 98 -7.58 13.47 -14.71
N SER A 99 -7.89 12.56 -13.78
CA SER A 99 -7.60 11.13 -13.93
C SER A 99 -8.54 10.46 -14.92
N ASP A 100 -8.04 10.09 -16.10
CA ASP A 100 -8.84 9.53 -17.22
C ASP A 100 -9.51 8.17 -16.91
N ASP A 101 -9.04 7.43 -15.92
CA ASP A 101 -9.50 6.06 -15.66
C ASP A 101 -10.66 5.96 -14.66
N VAL A 102 -11.08 7.06 -14.05
CA VAL A 102 -12.12 7.11 -13.00
C VAL A 102 -13.11 8.24 -13.24
N LEU A 103 -14.21 8.24 -12.50
CA LEU A 103 -15.09 9.39 -12.37
C LEU A 103 -14.72 10.13 -11.08
N THR A 104 -14.29 11.39 -11.19
CA THR A 104 -13.92 12.21 -10.03
C THR A 104 -15.06 13.09 -9.56
N THR A 105 -15.08 13.40 -8.27
CA THR A 105 -15.90 14.48 -7.69
C THR A 105 -15.37 15.85 -8.13
N LYS A 106 -16.02 16.91 -7.70
CA LYS A 106 -15.39 18.24 -7.69
C LYS A 106 -14.09 18.19 -6.89
N ALA A 107 -13.15 19.07 -7.21
CA ALA A 107 -11.93 19.20 -6.42
C ALA A 107 -12.28 19.49 -4.95
N LEU A 108 -11.74 18.71 -4.05
CA LEU A 108 -11.88 18.94 -2.61
C LEU A 108 -10.96 20.08 -2.17
N TYR A 109 -9.69 20.02 -2.57
CA TYR A 109 -8.67 21.03 -2.27
C TYR A 109 -7.56 21.01 -3.32
N ARG A 110 -6.74 22.07 -3.36
CA ARG A 110 -5.50 22.13 -4.17
C ARG A 110 -4.30 22.10 -3.25
N THR A 111 -3.28 21.33 -3.61
CA THR A 111 -2.02 21.24 -2.86
C THR A 111 -0.83 21.15 -3.82
N THR A 112 0.38 21.21 -3.28
CA THR A 112 1.63 21.29 -4.04
C THR A 112 2.70 20.38 -3.48
N PHE A 113 3.71 20.05 -4.28
CA PHE A 113 4.98 19.54 -3.77
C PHE A 113 5.67 20.57 -2.88
N VAL A 114 6.50 20.12 -1.95
CA VAL A 114 7.22 20.97 -1.02
C VAL A 114 8.67 20.52 -0.88
N LEU A 115 9.54 21.49 -0.58
CA LEU A 115 10.89 21.25 -0.08
C LEU A 115 10.86 21.31 1.46
N VAL A 116 11.35 20.26 2.09
CA VAL A 116 11.40 20.11 3.54
C VAL A 116 12.84 20.10 4.01
N TYR A 117 13.21 20.97 4.93
CA TYR A 117 14.54 21.03 5.52
C TYR A 117 14.49 21.57 6.95
N ARG A 118 15.56 21.36 7.72
CA ARG A 118 15.62 21.82 9.11
C ARG A 118 15.97 23.30 9.15
N SER A 119 15.20 24.09 9.92
CA SER A 119 15.43 25.54 10.11
C SER A 119 16.73 25.85 10.87
N ASP A 120 17.23 24.89 11.67
CA ASP A 120 18.44 25.05 12.49
C ASP A 120 19.75 24.76 11.72
N ARG A 121 19.68 24.47 10.41
CA ARG A 121 20.85 24.20 9.57
C ARG A 121 21.27 25.35 8.66
N GLY A 122 20.66 26.52 8.78
CA GLY A 122 21.02 27.72 7.98
C GLY A 122 20.70 27.57 6.48
N ILE A 123 19.76 26.69 6.13
CA ILE A 123 19.27 26.51 4.76
C ILE A 123 18.14 27.52 4.54
N HIS A 124 18.25 28.32 3.45
CA HIS A 124 17.26 29.32 3.06
C HIS A 124 17.13 29.34 1.54
N LEU A 125 16.25 28.52 1.02
CA LEU A 125 16.04 28.37 -0.43
C LEU A 125 15.07 29.45 -0.93
N LYS A 126 15.39 30.10 -2.04
CA LYS A 126 14.54 31.11 -2.69
C LYS A 126 13.77 30.54 -3.88
N ASN A 127 14.43 29.73 -4.68
CA ASN A 127 13.91 29.04 -5.87
C ASN A 127 14.75 27.80 -6.15
N LEU A 128 14.44 27.07 -7.22
CA LEU A 128 15.16 25.85 -7.59
C LEU A 128 16.56 26.14 -8.18
N ASP A 129 16.83 27.37 -8.59
CA ASP A 129 18.17 27.83 -9.02
C ASP A 129 19.08 28.29 -7.87
N ASP A 130 18.60 28.25 -6.64
CA ASP A 130 19.37 28.75 -5.50
C ASP A 130 20.74 28.07 -5.41
N PRO A 131 21.86 28.84 -5.34
CA PRO A 131 23.20 28.26 -5.28
C PRO A 131 23.45 27.35 -4.08
N GLN A 132 22.68 27.50 -3.00
CA GLN A 132 22.76 26.59 -1.86
C GLN A 132 22.29 25.19 -2.26
N LEU A 133 21.23 25.07 -3.06
CA LEU A 133 20.64 23.81 -3.48
C LEU A 133 21.67 22.91 -4.19
N LYS A 134 22.60 23.53 -4.97
CA LYS A 134 23.69 22.81 -5.66
C LYS A 134 24.70 22.13 -4.73
N LYS A 135 24.72 22.49 -3.45
CA LYS A 135 25.65 21.95 -2.45
C LYS A 135 24.98 20.96 -1.50
N LEU A 136 23.65 20.86 -1.54
CA LEU A 136 22.84 20.07 -0.65
C LEU A 136 22.53 18.68 -1.24
N THR A 137 22.32 17.71 -0.37
CA THR A 137 21.78 16.41 -0.75
C THR A 137 20.26 16.48 -0.68
N VAL A 138 19.61 16.30 -1.83
CA VAL A 138 18.16 16.40 -1.97
C VAL A 138 17.57 15.01 -2.19
N GLY A 139 16.70 14.55 -1.30
CA GLY A 139 15.94 13.33 -1.46
C GLY A 139 14.68 13.56 -2.30
N VAL A 140 14.44 12.71 -3.32
CA VAL A 140 13.26 12.77 -4.20
C VAL A 140 12.72 11.37 -4.47
N TYR A 141 11.43 11.27 -4.82
CA TYR A 141 10.89 10.03 -5.39
C TYR A 141 11.16 9.94 -6.87
N GLU A 142 11.34 8.70 -7.34
CA GLU A 142 11.62 8.41 -8.74
C GLU A 142 10.58 9.00 -9.70
N THR A 143 9.30 8.83 -9.40
CA THR A 143 8.17 9.19 -10.26
C THR A 143 7.57 10.56 -9.95
N SER A 144 8.23 11.38 -9.13
CA SER A 144 7.68 12.67 -8.72
C SER A 144 7.98 13.79 -9.73
N ALA A 145 6.98 14.62 -10.04
CA ALA A 145 7.14 15.80 -10.89
C ALA A 145 8.26 16.74 -10.41
N ILE A 146 8.41 16.89 -9.10
CA ILE A 146 9.48 17.74 -8.52
C ILE A 146 10.89 17.21 -8.81
N ARG A 147 11.07 15.90 -9.10
CA ARG A 147 12.36 15.36 -9.54
C ARG A 147 12.78 15.93 -10.90
N GLU A 148 11.82 16.04 -11.82
CA GLU A 148 12.05 16.64 -13.15
C GLU A 148 12.50 18.07 -13.00
N ALA A 149 11.75 18.90 -12.28
CA ALA A 149 12.10 20.29 -11.99
C ALA A 149 13.50 20.41 -11.35
N LEU A 150 13.81 19.63 -10.31
CA LEU A 150 15.12 19.66 -9.67
C LEU A 150 16.26 19.23 -10.60
N THR A 151 16.00 18.34 -11.53
CA THR A 151 17.00 17.88 -12.51
C THR A 151 17.27 18.96 -13.56
N GLU A 152 16.25 19.65 -14.04
CA GLU A 152 16.37 20.76 -15.01
C GLU A 152 17.16 21.93 -14.42
N HIS A 153 16.96 22.26 -13.13
CA HIS A 153 17.67 23.32 -12.43
C HIS A 153 19.06 22.90 -11.91
N ALA A 154 19.54 21.71 -12.29
CA ALA A 154 20.84 21.19 -11.87
C ALA A 154 21.03 21.29 -10.34
N ALA A 155 20.01 20.95 -9.57
CA ALA A 155 20.09 20.80 -8.12
C ALA A 155 21.26 19.88 -7.77
N GLY A 156 21.83 20.05 -6.61
CA GLY A 156 23.05 19.37 -6.18
C GLY A 156 22.97 17.84 -6.23
N LYS A 157 23.39 17.17 -5.17
CA LYS A 157 23.37 15.72 -5.14
C LYS A 157 21.93 15.20 -4.93
N ILE A 158 21.25 14.79 -6.00
CA ILE A 158 19.92 14.19 -5.96
C ILE A 158 20.07 12.73 -5.51
N GLN A 159 19.43 12.40 -4.39
CA GLN A 159 19.28 11.02 -3.92
C GLN A 159 17.85 10.57 -4.24
N VAL A 160 17.73 9.69 -5.22
CA VAL A 160 16.44 9.13 -5.61
C VAL A 160 16.03 8.05 -4.62
N HIS A 161 14.83 8.16 -4.09
CA HIS A 161 14.20 7.15 -3.26
C HIS A 161 13.12 6.45 -4.07
N TYR A 162 13.11 5.13 -3.96
CA TYR A 162 12.22 4.29 -4.73
C TYR A 162 11.09 3.78 -3.85
N LEU A 163 9.86 3.90 -4.34
CA LEU A 163 8.71 3.33 -3.65
C LEU A 163 8.72 1.82 -3.84
N SER A 164 8.43 1.09 -2.77
CA SER A 164 8.30 -0.36 -2.81
C SER A 164 6.91 -0.80 -2.39
N HIS A 165 6.47 -1.92 -2.92
CA HIS A 165 5.16 -2.51 -2.64
C HIS A 165 4.97 -2.94 -1.18
N ASN A 166 6.04 -3.06 -0.42
CA ASN A 166 6.06 -3.51 0.97
C ASN A 166 6.24 -2.38 1.98
N ALA A 167 5.87 -1.15 1.62
CA ALA A 167 6.07 0.05 2.45
C ALA A 167 5.43 -0.04 3.84
N ASP A 168 4.39 -0.84 4.02
CA ASP A 168 3.74 -1.11 5.31
C ASP A 168 4.50 -2.10 6.19
N LEU A 169 5.35 -2.96 5.60
CA LEU A 169 6.20 -3.90 6.31
C LEU A 169 7.62 -3.37 6.53
N VAL A 170 8.09 -2.51 5.64
CA VAL A 170 9.44 -1.93 5.66
C VAL A 170 9.33 -0.42 5.76
N PRO A 171 9.49 0.18 6.96
CA PRO A 171 9.31 1.62 7.17
C PRO A 171 10.18 2.50 6.26
N GLU A 172 11.35 2.01 5.87
CA GLU A 172 12.29 2.70 4.98
C GLU A 172 11.72 2.89 3.56
N ASN A 173 10.74 2.08 3.17
CA ASN A 173 10.07 2.13 1.87
C ASN A 173 8.82 3.02 1.88
N GLN A 174 8.45 3.58 3.03
CA GLN A 174 7.31 4.49 3.13
C GLN A 174 7.60 5.81 2.40
N PRO A 175 6.59 6.38 1.71
CA PRO A 175 6.75 7.68 1.02
C PRO A 175 7.26 8.81 1.92
N SER A 176 6.93 8.79 3.18
CA SER A 176 7.37 9.79 4.17
C SER A 176 8.80 9.61 4.69
N TYR A 177 9.47 8.51 4.37
CA TYR A 177 10.79 8.18 4.94
C TYR A 177 11.86 9.23 4.65
N GLN A 178 11.81 9.92 3.51
CA GLN A 178 12.73 11.01 3.19
C GLN A 178 12.63 12.18 4.17
N VAL A 179 11.42 12.52 4.63
CA VAL A 179 11.23 13.55 5.64
C VAL A 179 11.88 13.09 6.96
N GLN A 180 11.75 11.83 7.31
CA GLN A 180 12.43 11.25 8.47
C GLN A 180 13.95 11.33 8.31
N GLN A 181 14.50 11.09 7.14
CA GLN A 181 15.94 11.23 6.88
C GLN A 181 16.45 12.67 7.04
N VAL A 182 15.63 13.68 6.71
CA VAL A 182 15.94 15.08 7.01
C VAL A 182 15.93 15.34 8.52
N ILE A 183 14.97 14.78 9.25
CA ILE A 183 14.90 14.88 10.72
C ILE A 183 16.15 14.27 11.35
N ASP A 184 16.55 13.08 10.88
CA ASP A 184 17.73 12.34 11.35
C ASP A 184 19.06 12.97 10.91
N GLY A 185 19.01 13.95 10.01
CA GLY A 185 20.19 14.64 9.48
C GLY A 185 20.99 13.86 8.44
N LYS A 186 20.40 12.85 7.83
CA LYS A 186 20.98 12.04 6.74
C LYS A 186 20.79 12.68 5.36
N LEU A 187 19.72 13.48 5.20
CA LEU A 187 19.45 14.34 4.06
C LEU A 187 19.46 15.80 4.51
N ASP A 188 19.80 16.70 3.60
CA ASP A 188 19.70 18.14 3.83
C ASP A 188 18.29 18.63 3.51
N VAL A 189 17.71 18.14 2.41
CA VAL A 189 16.39 18.53 1.91
C VAL A 189 15.64 17.27 1.47
N ALA A 190 14.34 17.19 1.73
CA ALA A 190 13.43 16.25 1.12
C ALA A 190 12.45 17.00 0.21
N ALA A 191 12.31 16.56 -1.04
CA ALA A 191 11.33 17.07 -1.98
C ALA A 191 10.18 16.08 -2.09
N VAL A 192 9.04 16.38 -1.49
CA VAL A 192 7.94 15.44 -1.27
C VAL A 192 6.58 16.06 -1.58
N TRP A 193 5.57 15.23 -1.74
CA TRP A 193 4.19 15.65 -1.82
C TRP A 193 3.75 16.39 -0.54
N GLY A 194 3.12 17.55 -0.68
CA GLY A 194 2.83 18.46 0.44
C GLY A 194 2.12 17.81 1.64
N PRO A 195 1.05 17.04 1.43
CA PRO A 195 0.35 16.33 2.51
C PRO A 195 1.24 15.41 3.35
N MET A 196 2.32 14.86 2.77
CA MET A 196 3.27 14.00 3.49
C MET A 196 4.18 14.76 4.44
N ALA A 197 4.42 16.04 4.20
CA ALA A 197 5.40 16.83 4.95
C ALA A 197 4.83 17.42 6.25
N GLY A 198 3.60 17.91 6.21
CA GLY A 198 3.00 18.69 7.29
C GLY A 198 2.92 17.96 8.62
N TYR A 199 2.61 16.69 8.58
CA TYR A 199 2.51 15.80 9.74
C TYR A 199 3.78 15.79 10.61
N PHE A 200 4.96 15.91 10.00
CA PHE A 200 6.26 15.84 10.69
C PHE A 200 6.69 17.14 11.38
N ARG A 201 5.98 18.27 11.19
CA ARG A 201 6.29 19.54 11.87
C ARG A 201 6.35 19.43 13.39
N ARG A 202 5.62 18.48 13.96
CA ARG A 202 5.58 18.25 15.41
C ARG A 202 6.82 17.52 15.95
N GLN A 203 7.63 16.94 15.07
CA GLN A 203 8.76 16.09 15.45
C GLN A 203 10.11 16.80 15.41
N ALA A 204 10.24 17.85 14.59
CA ALA A 204 11.47 18.63 14.45
C ALA A 204 11.18 20.06 13.95
N PRO A 205 12.13 21.00 14.09
CA PRO A 205 12.00 22.37 13.58
C PRO A 205 12.16 22.37 12.04
N LEU A 206 11.10 21.99 11.34
CA LEU A 206 11.09 21.89 9.87
C LEU A 206 10.54 23.17 9.22
N VAL A 207 11.21 23.60 8.15
CA VAL A 207 10.67 24.49 7.14
C VAL A 207 10.02 23.63 6.07
N ILE A 208 8.79 23.95 5.69
CA ILE A 208 8.04 23.34 4.59
C ILE A 208 7.78 24.44 3.59
N GLN A 209 8.52 24.44 2.49
CA GLN A 209 8.46 25.46 1.46
C GLN A 209 7.72 24.97 0.23
N PRO A 210 6.61 25.63 -0.18
CA PRO A 210 5.85 25.26 -1.36
C PRO A 210 6.71 25.31 -2.62
N ALA A 211 6.71 24.24 -3.41
CA ALA A 211 7.51 24.14 -4.63
C ALA A 211 6.85 24.82 -5.85
N ASN A 212 5.53 24.95 -5.87
CA ASN A 212 4.80 25.64 -6.93
C ASN A 212 5.19 27.12 -7.11
N LEU A 213 5.79 27.72 -6.09
CA LEU A 213 6.28 29.09 -6.14
C LEU A 213 7.75 29.18 -6.57
N MET A 214 8.37 28.06 -6.87
CA MET A 214 9.81 27.96 -7.17
C MET A 214 10.11 27.60 -8.62
N ASP A 215 9.13 27.04 -9.34
CA ASP A 215 9.26 26.59 -10.72
C ASP A 215 7.96 26.88 -11.49
N ASP A 216 8.07 27.37 -12.74
CA ASP A 216 6.96 27.70 -13.63
C ASP A 216 6.89 26.81 -14.87
N THR A 217 7.79 25.86 -15.01
CA THR A 217 7.90 24.97 -16.16
C THR A 217 7.26 23.61 -15.94
N VAL A 218 7.28 23.12 -14.70
CA VAL A 218 6.72 21.83 -14.30
C VAL A 218 5.48 22.02 -13.43
N PRO A 219 4.36 21.32 -13.70
CA PRO A 219 3.19 21.39 -12.83
C PRO A 219 3.50 20.73 -11.48
N LEU A 220 3.59 21.57 -10.42
CA LEU A 220 3.90 21.13 -9.06
C LEU A 220 2.72 21.24 -8.10
N GLU A 221 1.57 21.75 -8.57
CA GLU A 221 0.31 21.83 -7.81
C GLU A 221 -0.81 21.07 -8.50
N PHE A 222 -1.68 20.43 -7.73
CA PHE A 222 -2.74 19.56 -8.25
C PHE A 222 -4.04 19.76 -7.48
N ASP A 223 -5.15 19.69 -8.21
CA ASP A 223 -6.51 19.64 -7.66
C ASP A 223 -6.84 18.22 -7.25
N MET A 224 -7.09 18.00 -5.97
CA MET A 224 -7.33 16.69 -5.39
C MET A 224 -8.82 16.47 -5.18
N ALA A 225 -9.29 15.31 -5.61
CA ALA A 225 -10.69 14.90 -5.59
C ALA A 225 -10.86 13.49 -5.00
N LEU A 226 -12.09 13.04 -4.90
CA LEU A 226 -12.46 11.65 -4.64
C LEU A 226 -12.75 10.98 -5.98
N ALA A 227 -12.32 9.74 -6.14
CA ALA A 227 -12.57 8.96 -7.34
C ALA A 227 -13.52 7.79 -7.04
N VAL A 228 -14.47 7.58 -7.93
CA VAL A 228 -15.42 6.46 -7.93
C VAL A 228 -15.37 5.74 -9.28
N ARG A 229 -16.05 4.60 -9.40
CA ARG A 229 -16.22 3.92 -10.70
C ARG A 229 -16.85 4.85 -11.73
N ARG A 230 -16.42 4.76 -12.98
CA ARG A 230 -16.96 5.59 -14.09
C ARG A 230 -18.49 5.55 -14.23
N SER A 231 -19.12 4.45 -13.85
CA SER A 231 -20.56 4.27 -13.93
C SER A 231 -21.33 4.78 -12.70
N ASP A 232 -20.64 5.14 -11.61
CA ASP A 232 -21.28 5.42 -10.32
C ASP A 232 -21.55 6.92 -10.09
N HIS A 233 -22.35 7.51 -10.99
CA HIS A 233 -22.73 8.92 -10.92
C HIS A 233 -23.55 9.27 -9.67
N ASP A 234 -24.31 8.32 -9.11
CA ASP A 234 -25.09 8.54 -7.88
C ASP A 234 -24.15 8.75 -6.69
N LEU A 235 -23.19 7.86 -6.50
CA LEU A 235 -22.21 8.00 -5.42
C LEU A 235 -21.36 9.26 -5.59
N GLN A 236 -20.93 9.60 -6.81
CA GLN A 236 -20.22 10.85 -7.10
C GLN A 236 -21.00 12.07 -6.60
N GLN A 237 -22.29 12.20 -6.98
CA GLN A 237 -23.12 13.34 -6.58
C GLN A 237 -23.35 13.39 -5.07
N ARG A 238 -23.54 12.24 -4.43
CA ARG A 238 -23.69 12.13 -2.98
C ARG A 238 -22.40 12.53 -2.24
N LEU A 239 -21.23 12.15 -2.77
CA LEU A 239 -19.94 12.58 -2.24
C LEU A 239 -19.70 14.07 -2.45
N ASP A 240 -20.03 14.63 -3.62
CA ASP A 240 -19.96 16.07 -3.87
C ASP A 240 -20.79 16.86 -2.84
N LYS A 241 -21.99 16.39 -2.54
CA LYS A 241 -22.84 16.98 -1.51
C LYS A 241 -22.24 16.80 -0.11
N ALA A 242 -21.77 15.60 0.22
CA ALA A 242 -21.15 15.31 1.53
C ALA A 242 -19.91 16.18 1.78
N MET A 243 -19.08 16.41 0.76
CA MET A 243 -17.94 17.31 0.86
C MET A 243 -18.35 18.76 1.16
N GLN A 244 -19.40 19.26 0.49
CA GLN A 244 -19.92 20.60 0.74
C GLN A 244 -20.51 20.73 2.15
N ASP A 245 -21.34 19.76 2.56
CA ASP A 245 -22.01 19.75 3.87
C ASP A 245 -20.99 19.62 5.03
N SER A 246 -19.83 18.98 4.80
CA SER A 246 -18.78 18.74 5.80
C SER A 246 -17.52 19.59 5.59
N ARG A 247 -17.60 20.66 4.80
CA ARG A 247 -16.47 21.50 4.41
C ARG A 247 -15.58 21.89 5.59
N GLU A 248 -16.16 22.35 6.69
CA GLU A 248 -15.41 22.81 7.85
C GLU A 248 -14.73 21.66 8.63
N GLU A 249 -15.40 20.49 8.74
CA GLU A 249 -14.82 19.31 9.36
C GLU A 249 -13.64 18.79 8.52
N LEU A 250 -13.78 18.75 7.18
CA LEU A 250 -12.72 18.34 6.26
C LEU A 250 -11.52 19.32 6.28
N ARG A 251 -11.81 20.65 6.31
CA ARG A 251 -10.75 21.67 6.48
C ARG A 251 -9.99 21.47 7.79
N ALA A 252 -10.69 21.17 8.88
CA ALA A 252 -10.06 20.91 10.16
C ALA A 252 -9.11 19.70 10.10
N VAL A 253 -9.51 18.63 9.40
CA VAL A 253 -8.65 17.46 9.17
C VAL A 253 -7.40 17.84 8.37
N LEU A 254 -7.54 18.57 7.25
CA LEU A 254 -6.40 19.03 6.44
C LEU A 254 -5.43 19.92 7.26
N ASN A 255 -5.97 20.79 8.09
CA ASN A 255 -5.16 21.65 8.99
C ASN A 255 -4.44 20.86 10.08
N ASP A 256 -5.06 19.81 10.64
CA ASP A 256 -4.41 18.95 11.66
C ASP A 256 -3.20 18.22 11.09
N PHE A 257 -3.25 17.86 9.81
CA PHE A 257 -2.13 17.29 9.07
C PHE A 257 -1.21 18.35 8.47
N ALA A 258 -1.49 19.65 8.68
CA ALA A 258 -0.77 20.78 8.13
C ALA A 258 -0.52 20.68 6.62
N VAL A 259 -1.55 20.25 5.87
CA VAL A 259 -1.51 20.17 4.42
C VAL A 259 -1.32 21.57 3.84
N PRO A 260 -0.35 21.79 2.94
CA PRO A 260 -0.16 23.09 2.27
C PRO A 260 -1.28 23.29 1.25
N LEU A 261 -2.28 24.08 1.60
CA LEU A 261 -3.44 24.37 0.77
C LEU A 261 -3.18 25.58 -0.13
N VAL A 262 -3.28 25.36 -1.44
CA VAL A 262 -3.11 26.37 -2.48
C VAL A 262 -4.47 26.96 -2.87
N LYS A 263 -4.50 28.25 -3.23
CA LYS A 263 -5.69 28.95 -3.68
C LYS A 263 -6.36 28.25 -4.85
N CYS A 264 -7.65 27.99 -4.73
CA CYS A 264 -8.43 27.27 -5.72
C CYS A 264 -9.90 27.69 -5.69
N ASP A 265 -10.32 28.56 -6.61
CA ASP A 265 -11.69 29.08 -6.67
C ASP A 265 -12.74 28.01 -7.00
N SER A 266 -12.33 26.91 -7.63
CA SER A 266 -13.19 25.77 -8.01
C SER A 266 -13.28 24.67 -6.95
N CYS A 267 -12.42 24.69 -5.94
CA CYS A 267 -12.36 23.66 -4.91
C CYS A 267 -13.42 23.87 -3.82
N VAL A 268 -13.82 22.79 -3.17
CA VAL A 268 -14.67 22.84 -1.97
C VAL A 268 -13.98 23.58 -0.84
N ILE A 269 -12.68 23.34 -0.67
CA ILE A 269 -11.83 23.98 0.34
C ILE A 269 -10.78 24.83 -0.38
N ASP A 270 -10.90 26.16 -0.25
CA ASP A 270 -9.91 27.10 -0.77
C ASP A 270 -8.69 27.18 0.16
N GLY A 271 -7.51 27.45 -0.40
CA GLY A 271 -6.25 27.53 0.33
C GLY A 271 -5.76 28.95 0.55
N ASP A 272 -4.74 29.08 1.41
CA ASP A 272 -4.12 30.36 1.76
C ASP A 272 -2.82 30.63 0.97
N LEU A 273 -2.21 29.59 0.38
CA LEU A 273 -1.00 29.75 -0.43
C LEU A 273 -1.36 30.28 -1.82
N PRO A 274 -0.56 31.22 -2.38
CA PRO A 274 -0.76 31.69 -3.74
C PRO A 274 -0.72 30.53 -4.74
N ALA A 275 -1.67 30.54 -5.69
CA ALA A 275 -1.61 29.66 -6.86
C ALA A 275 -0.56 30.19 -7.84
N HIS A 276 0.13 29.26 -8.53
CA HIS A 276 1.10 29.63 -9.56
C HIS A 276 0.42 30.26 -10.79
N GLY A 277 -0.82 29.88 -11.06
CA GLY A 277 -1.59 30.28 -12.25
C GLY A 277 -1.59 29.18 -13.34
N PRO A 278 -2.21 29.45 -14.51
CA PRO A 278 -2.28 28.45 -15.56
C PRO A 278 -0.89 28.17 -16.11
N TYR A 279 -0.45 26.93 -16.04
CA TYR A 279 0.76 26.47 -16.72
C TYR A 279 0.63 26.70 -18.22
N GLN A 280 1.63 27.32 -18.83
CA GLN A 280 1.83 27.17 -20.23
C GLN A 280 2.45 25.77 -20.43
N ALA A 281 1.59 24.76 -20.62
CA ALA A 281 2.08 23.45 -21.01
C ALA A 281 3.09 23.62 -22.13
N PRO A 282 4.32 23.14 -22.02
CA PRO A 282 5.21 23.04 -23.18
C PRO A 282 4.39 22.34 -24.26
N LYS A 283 4.40 22.87 -25.51
CA LYS A 283 3.70 22.23 -26.63
C LYS A 283 3.98 20.74 -26.52
N PRO A 284 2.97 19.87 -26.45
CA PRO A 284 3.22 18.46 -26.27
C PRO A 284 4.20 18.03 -27.35
N SER A 285 5.41 17.73 -26.97
CA SER A 285 6.22 16.77 -27.71
C SER A 285 5.28 15.59 -27.81
N ALA A 286 4.94 15.17 -29.03
CA ALA A 286 3.89 14.21 -29.33
C ALA A 286 3.73 13.22 -28.17
N PRO A 287 2.50 12.97 -27.68
CA PRO A 287 2.31 12.19 -26.47
C PRO A 287 3.21 10.99 -26.57
N ALA A 288 4.04 10.77 -25.56
CA ALA A 288 4.70 9.49 -25.40
C ALA A 288 3.54 8.51 -25.21
N THR A 289 3.05 8.01 -26.34
CA THR A 289 2.10 6.91 -26.35
C THR A 289 2.77 5.84 -25.54
N HIS A 290 2.23 5.54 -24.36
CA HIS A 290 2.60 4.36 -23.61
C HIS A 290 2.62 3.20 -24.58
N ALA A 291 3.82 2.56 -24.72
CA ALA A 291 4.14 1.54 -25.70
C ALA A 291 4.43 2.03 -27.13
N GLN A 292 5.29 3.02 -27.33
CA GLN A 292 6.14 2.94 -28.49
C GLN A 292 7.04 1.71 -28.29
N GLU A 293 6.82 0.68 -29.13
CA GLU A 293 7.73 -0.47 -29.21
C GLU A 293 9.13 0.09 -29.50
N VAL A 294 9.97 0.14 -28.45
CA VAL A 294 11.36 0.57 -28.61
C VAL A 294 12.03 -0.41 -29.57
N SER A 295 12.36 0.04 -30.76
CA SER A 295 13.01 -0.82 -31.74
C SER A 295 14.40 -1.24 -31.27
N ILE A 296 14.85 -2.40 -31.70
CA ILE A 296 16.23 -2.86 -31.41
C ILE A 296 17.27 -1.83 -31.86
N ALA A 297 17.01 -1.10 -32.96
CA ALA A 297 17.91 -0.05 -33.44
C ALA A 297 18.02 1.14 -32.48
N GLN A 298 16.89 1.58 -31.89
CA GLN A 298 16.88 2.63 -30.87
C GLN A 298 17.59 2.17 -29.60
N LEU A 299 17.34 0.94 -29.19
CA LEU A 299 18.01 0.33 -28.02
C LEU A 299 19.52 0.28 -28.23
N ASP A 300 19.99 -0.11 -29.41
CA ASP A 300 21.42 -0.11 -29.78
C ASP A 300 22.02 1.29 -29.77
N GLU A 301 21.25 2.29 -30.14
CA GLU A 301 21.67 3.68 -30.09
C GLU A 301 21.84 4.14 -28.64
N TRP A 302 20.87 3.86 -27.77
CA TRP A 302 20.96 4.18 -26.35
C TRP A 302 22.15 3.51 -25.67
N LEU A 303 22.38 2.21 -25.95
CA LEU A 303 23.52 1.48 -25.40
C LEU A 303 24.87 2.03 -25.89
N ARG A 304 24.95 2.49 -27.14
CA ARG A 304 26.16 3.16 -27.67
C ARG A 304 26.42 4.51 -27.00
N HIS A 305 25.37 5.20 -26.50
CA HIS A 305 25.47 6.46 -25.78
C HIS A 305 25.60 6.26 -24.27
N GLY A 306 25.83 5.04 -23.80
CA GLY A 306 26.15 4.75 -22.40
C GLY A 306 24.97 4.33 -21.54
N ALA A 307 23.81 4.01 -22.12
CA ALA A 307 22.71 3.41 -21.36
C ALA A 307 23.15 2.09 -20.70
N ASN A 308 22.72 1.84 -19.49
CA ASN A 308 23.07 0.63 -18.76
C ASN A 308 22.24 -0.55 -19.28
N VAL A 309 22.90 -1.58 -19.77
CA VAL A 309 22.27 -2.77 -20.36
C VAL A 309 21.33 -3.50 -19.40
N ASN A 310 21.64 -3.53 -18.09
CA ASN A 310 20.80 -4.18 -17.10
C ASN A 310 19.55 -3.35 -16.74
N VAL A 311 19.67 -2.02 -16.77
CA VAL A 311 18.51 -1.12 -16.64
C VAL A 311 17.57 -1.33 -17.83
N GLU A 312 18.12 -1.38 -19.05
CA GLU A 312 17.30 -1.63 -20.24
C GLU A 312 16.67 -3.02 -20.26
N LEU A 313 17.32 -4.02 -19.63
CA LEU A 313 16.72 -5.35 -19.41
C LEU A 313 15.48 -5.24 -18.51
N ASN A 314 15.57 -4.59 -17.37
CA ASN A 314 14.45 -4.39 -16.47
C ASN A 314 13.31 -3.60 -17.14
N ASN A 315 13.64 -2.55 -17.89
CA ASN A 315 12.67 -1.80 -18.71
C ASN A 315 11.95 -2.69 -19.74
N ALA A 316 12.67 -3.59 -20.40
CA ALA A 316 12.10 -4.52 -21.36
C ALA A 316 11.18 -5.55 -20.70
N VAL A 317 11.53 -6.04 -19.50
CA VAL A 317 10.68 -6.94 -18.69
C VAL A 317 9.42 -6.22 -18.24
N LEU A 318 9.54 -4.99 -17.75
CA LEU A 318 8.39 -4.15 -17.36
C LEU A 318 7.45 -3.86 -18.54
N ALA A 319 7.96 -3.82 -19.75
CA ALA A 319 7.18 -3.67 -20.98
C ALA A 319 6.60 -5.00 -21.49
N ASP A 320 6.86 -6.12 -20.84
CA ASP A 320 6.54 -7.51 -21.26
C ASP A 320 7.06 -7.85 -22.67
N ASP A 321 8.18 -7.22 -23.07
CA ASP A 321 8.77 -7.37 -24.41
C ASP A 321 9.84 -8.46 -24.44
N GLN A 322 9.40 -9.71 -24.63
CA GLN A 322 10.29 -10.87 -24.69
C GLN A 322 11.34 -10.76 -25.81
N LYS A 323 11.08 -10.04 -26.90
CA LYS A 323 12.06 -9.88 -28.00
C LYS A 323 13.23 -9.01 -27.56
N ARG A 324 12.94 -7.87 -26.91
CA ARG A 324 13.98 -6.99 -26.34
C ARG A 324 14.73 -7.70 -25.22
N VAL A 325 14.02 -8.40 -24.33
CA VAL A 325 14.65 -9.20 -23.26
C VAL A 325 15.60 -10.23 -23.85
N ALA A 326 15.16 -11.01 -24.86
CA ALA A 326 16.03 -11.97 -25.55
C ALA A 326 17.27 -11.28 -26.15
N TYR A 327 17.07 -10.17 -26.83
CA TYR A 327 18.18 -9.42 -27.45
C TYR A 327 19.20 -8.93 -26.42
N LEU A 328 18.74 -8.37 -25.31
CA LEU A 328 19.60 -7.86 -24.25
C LEU A 328 20.38 -8.99 -23.57
N LEU A 329 19.74 -10.11 -23.28
CA LEU A 329 20.39 -11.28 -22.67
C LEU A 329 21.34 -11.98 -23.66
N ASP A 330 20.87 -12.28 -24.88
CA ASP A 330 21.58 -13.17 -25.81
C ASP A 330 22.66 -12.43 -26.63
N LYS A 331 22.49 -11.11 -26.89
CA LYS A 331 23.37 -10.31 -27.74
C LYS A 331 24.14 -9.23 -27.02
N LYS A 332 23.60 -8.68 -25.96
CA LYS A 332 24.22 -7.60 -25.17
C LYS A 332 24.77 -8.07 -23.83
N HIS A 333 24.59 -9.35 -23.52
CA HIS A 333 25.11 -9.99 -22.32
C HIS A 333 24.63 -9.31 -21.02
N ALA A 334 23.38 -8.80 -21.01
CA ALA A 334 22.74 -8.36 -19.79
C ALA A 334 22.69 -9.52 -18.78
N SER A 335 22.80 -9.21 -17.51
CA SER A 335 22.67 -10.22 -16.46
C SER A 335 21.20 -10.41 -16.07
N VAL A 336 20.66 -11.61 -16.23
CA VAL A 336 19.28 -11.94 -15.90
C VAL A 336 18.93 -11.76 -14.43
N GLY A 337 19.91 -11.78 -13.54
CA GLY A 337 19.76 -11.56 -12.10
C GLY A 337 20.30 -10.21 -11.63
N ALA A 338 20.63 -9.28 -12.53
CA ALA A 338 21.10 -7.96 -12.12
C ALA A 338 19.92 -7.09 -11.68
N PRO A 339 20.00 -6.49 -10.47
CA PRO A 339 18.99 -5.56 -10.02
C PRO A 339 19.02 -4.28 -10.88
N ASP A 340 17.87 -3.63 -10.94
CA ASP A 340 17.78 -2.27 -11.43
C ASP A 340 18.34 -1.26 -10.41
N MET A 341 18.13 0.03 -10.64
CA MET A 341 18.60 1.09 -9.74
C MET A 341 17.86 1.08 -8.39
N GLN A 342 16.69 0.45 -8.32
CA GLN A 342 15.86 0.27 -7.14
C GLN A 342 16.30 -0.93 -6.29
N GLY A 343 17.07 -1.83 -6.87
CA GLY A 343 17.43 -3.12 -6.29
C GLY A 343 16.43 -4.23 -6.58
N GLU A 344 15.43 -3.94 -7.43
CA GLU A 344 14.45 -4.92 -7.91
C GLU A 344 15.04 -5.78 -9.02
N LEU A 345 14.63 -7.04 -9.06
CA LEU A 345 15.16 -8.02 -10.01
C LEU A 345 14.23 -8.19 -11.21
N PRO A 346 14.74 -8.54 -12.40
CA PRO A 346 13.90 -8.81 -13.56
C PRO A 346 12.76 -9.80 -13.30
N LEU A 347 13.03 -10.84 -12.49
CA LEU A 347 12.02 -11.84 -12.13
C LEU A 347 10.91 -11.26 -11.26
N HIS A 348 11.23 -10.33 -10.32
CA HIS A 348 10.23 -9.62 -9.51
C HIS A 348 9.36 -8.72 -10.38
N HIS A 349 9.97 -7.99 -11.32
CA HIS A 349 9.23 -7.17 -12.28
C HIS A 349 8.24 -7.98 -13.13
N ALA A 350 8.64 -9.17 -13.60
CA ALA A 350 7.76 -10.06 -14.37
C ALA A 350 6.53 -10.50 -13.54
N ILE A 351 6.71 -10.76 -12.24
CA ILE A 351 5.65 -11.11 -11.30
C ILE A 351 4.72 -9.92 -11.05
N ILE A 352 5.29 -8.74 -10.82
CA ILE A 352 4.54 -7.49 -10.62
C ILE A 352 3.66 -7.18 -11.84
N GLN A 353 4.15 -7.47 -13.06
CA GLN A 353 3.37 -7.34 -14.29
C GLN A 353 2.27 -8.41 -14.45
N GLY A 354 2.29 -9.46 -13.63
CA GLY A 354 1.38 -10.60 -13.78
C GLY A 354 1.59 -11.33 -15.11
N SER A 355 2.85 -11.51 -15.53
CA SER A 355 3.21 -12.20 -16.78
C SER A 355 3.90 -13.56 -16.50
N PRO A 356 3.14 -14.66 -16.32
CA PRO A 356 3.72 -15.98 -16.09
C PRO A 356 4.60 -16.44 -17.26
N SER A 357 4.31 -15.98 -18.48
CA SER A 357 5.12 -16.24 -19.66
C SER A 357 6.51 -15.59 -19.58
N MET A 358 6.60 -14.36 -19.09
CA MET A 358 7.88 -13.69 -18.85
C MET A 358 8.63 -14.31 -17.67
N VAL A 359 7.91 -14.69 -16.60
CA VAL A 359 8.49 -15.43 -15.47
C VAL A 359 9.18 -16.70 -15.97
N ALA A 360 8.46 -17.56 -16.71
CA ALA A 360 9.02 -18.79 -17.28
C ALA A 360 10.18 -18.50 -18.26
N PHE A 361 10.07 -17.44 -19.05
CA PHE A 361 11.08 -17.04 -20.02
C PHE A 361 12.41 -16.60 -19.35
N LEU A 362 12.35 -15.86 -18.25
CA LEU A 362 13.52 -15.45 -17.49
C LEU A 362 14.17 -16.64 -16.76
N ILE A 363 13.35 -17.53 -16.17
CA ILE A 363 13.85 -18.74 -15.52
C ILE A 363 14.56 -19.65 -16.52
N ALA A 364 14.00 -19.84 -17.73
CA ALA A 364 14.64 -20.59 -18.80
C ALA A 364 16.01 -20.01 -19.23
N ARG A 365 16.27 -18.73 -18.91
CA ARG A 365 17.56 -18.05 -19.15
C ARG A 365 18.44 -17.95 -17.91
N GLY A 366 18.13 -18.69 -16.86
CA GLY A 366 18.95 -18.83 -15.68
C GLY A 366 18.66 -17.82 -14.57
N ALA A 367 17.48 -17.18 -14.58
CA ALA A 367 17.05 -16.42 -13.41
C ALA A 367 16.89 -17.35 -12.20
N ASP A 368 17.49 -16.98 -11.06
CA ASP A 368 17.35 -17.74 -9.82
C ASP A 368 15.98 -17.48 -9.20
N VAL A 369 15.18 -18.53 -9.11
CA VAL A 369 13.79 -18.49 -8.57
C VAL A 369 13.73 -18.17 -7.07
N ASN A 370 14.86 -18.21 -6.37
CA ASN A 370 14.98 -17.90 -4.95
C ASN A 370 15.86 -16.67 -4.67
N GLN A 371 16.31 -15.98 -5.73
CA GLN A 371 17.10 -14.77 -5.57
C GLN A 371 16.30 -13.72 -4.81
N ARG A 372 16.94 -13.12 -3.81
CA ARG A 372 16.31 -12.08 -2.99
C ARG A 372 16.57 -10.72 -3.60
N ASP A 373 15.54 -9.89 -3.60
CA ASP A 373 15.66 -8.48 -3.88
C ASP A 373 16.38 -7.71 -2.76
N ARG A 374 16.46 -6.39 -2.89
CA ARG A 374 17.07 -5.50 -1.90
C ARG A 374 16.44 -5.62 -0.50
N ASP A 375 15.14 -5.88 -0.43
CA ASP A 375 14.39 -5.97 0.82
C ASP A 375 14.42 -7.38 1.41
N GLY A 376 15.11 -8.29 0.75
CA GLY A 376 15.26 -9.69 1.15
C GLY A 376 14.07 -10.57 0.77
N TRP A 377 13.20 -10.10 -0.11
CA TRP A 377 12.05 -10.86 -0.60
C TRP A 377 12.44 -11.84 -1.71
N THR A 378 11.82 -13.00 -1.70
CA THR A 378 11.93 -13.96 -2.80
C THR A 378 10.82 -13.71 -3.84
N PRO A 379 10.99 -14.21 -5.09
CA PRO A 379 9.94 -14.14 -6.10
C PRO A 379 8.59 -14.72 -5.64
N LEU A 380 8.58 -15.77 -4.80
CA LEU A 380 7.34 -16.32 -4.23
C LEU A 380 6.67 -15.37 -3.22
N MET A 381 7.44 -14.61 -2.45
CA MET A 381 6.89 -13.56 -1.56
C MET A 381 6.24 -12.46 -2.38
N GLN A 382 6.89 -12.02 -3.45
CA GLN A 382 6.32 -11.04 -4.38
C GLN A 382 5.05 -11.56 -5.04
N ALA A 383 5.03 -12.82 -5.51
CA ALA A 383 3.84 -13.43 -6.10
C ALA A 383 2.69 -13.54 -5.09
N GLY A 384 3.01 -13.89 -3.83
CA GLY A 384 2.03 -13.90 -2.73
C GLY A 384 1.43 -12.53 -2.49
N TYR A 385 2.23 -11.50 -2.53
CA TYR A 385 1.82 -10.11 -2.32
C TYR A 385 0.96 -9.56 -3.49
N CYS A 386 1.33 -9.89 -4.74
CA CYS A 386 0.61 -9.47 -5.95
C CYS A 386 -0.67 -10.26 -6.23
N ASP A 387 -1.03 -11.28 -5.42
CA ASP A 387 -2.10 -12.25 -5.68
C ASP A 387 -1.91 -13.05 -6.99
N ASP A 388 -0.65 -13.26 -7.38
CA ASP A 388 -0.28 -13.96 -8.62
C ASP A 388 -0.21 -15.48 -8.41
N ALA A 389 -1.37 -16.13 -8.40
CA ALA A 389 -1.47 -17.59 -8.28
C ALA A 389 -0.78 -18.34 -9.45
N ALA A 390 -0.77 -17.75 -10.64
CA ALA A 390 -0.12 -18.35 -11.81
C ALA A 390 1.42 -18.27 -11.69
N GLY A 391 1.95 -17.13 -11.24
CA GLY A 391 3.36 -16.96 -10.92
C GLY A 391 3.81 -17.90 -9.80
N VAL A 392 3.02 -18.05 -8.73
CA VAL A 392 3.29 -19.02 -7.65
C VAL A 392 3.49 -20.43 -8.24
N LYS A 393 2.61 -20.85 -9.13
CA LYS A 393 2.70 -22.18 -9.75
C LYS A 393 3.97 -22.34 -10.58
N VAL A 394 4.26 -21.37 -11.46
CA VAL A 394 5.47 -21.40 -12.29
C VAL A 394 6.74 -21.42 -11.42
N LEU A 395 6.82 -20.55 -10.41
CA LEU A 395 7.96 -20.51 -9.51
C LEU A 395 8.16 -21.83 -8.75
N LYS A 396 7.06 -22.44 -8.28
CA LYS A 396 7.11 -23.73 -7.58
C LYS A 396 7.59 -24.86 -8.47
N GLU A 397 7.11 -24.93 -9.71
CA GLU A 397 7.53 -25.93 -10.69
C GLU A 397 9.05 -25.87 -10.97
N HIS A 398 9.67 -24.69 -10.77
CA HIS A 398 11.10 -24.46 -10.97
C HIS A 398 11.92 -24.40 -9.67
N GLY A 399 11.39 -24.87 -8.54
CA GLY A 399 12.12 -25.03 -7.29
C GLY A 399 12.08 -23.82 -6.35
N GLY A 400 11.10 -22.94 -6.50
CA GLY A 400 10.83 -21.87 -5.53
C GLY A 400 10.53 -22.45 -4.14
N ASP A 401 11.15 -21.87 -3.10
CA ASP A 401 10.94 -22.28 -1.70
C ASP A 401 9.77 -21.52 -1.07
N PRO A 402 8.60 -22.17 -0.85
CA PRO A 402 7.43 -21.51 -0.27
C PRO A 402 7.58 -21.18 1.22
N ASN A 403 8.64 -21.71 1.85
CA ASN A 403 8.89 -21.58 3.29
C ASN A 403 10.06 -20.65 3.62
N ALA A 404 10.63 -20.00 2.62
CA ALA A 404 11.64 -18.97 2.82
C ALA A 404 11.10 -17.86 3.74
N LEU A 405 11.97 -17.30 4.60
CA LEU A 405 11.61 -16.20 5.49
C LEU A 405 12.22 -14.89 4.98
N SER A 406 11.46 -13.82 5.01
CA SER A 406 11.98 -12.47 4.84
C SER A 406 12.80 -12.06 6.07
N PRO A 407 13.57 -10.95 6.02
CA PRO A 407 14.25 -10.40 7.18
C PRO A 407 13.32 -10.08 8.36
N GLN A 408 12.03 -9.82 8.08
CA GLN A 408 10.99 -9.55 9.08
C GLN A 408 10.23 -10.81 9.52
N ASN A 409 10.72 -12.00 9.20
CA ASN A 409 10.13 -13.31 9.52
C ASN A 409 8.77 -13.59 8.86
N TYR A 410 8.52 -13.06 7.65
CA TYR A 410 7.34 -13.40 6.87
C TYR A 410 7.64 -14.51 5.85
N THR A 411 6.68 -15.43 5.68
CA THR A 411 6.65 -16.36 4.54
C THR A 411 5.78 -15.79 3.42
N ALA A 412 5.90 -16.32 2.19
CA ALA A 412 5.00 -15.97 1.09
C ALA A 412 3.52 -16.19 1.45
N LEU A 413 3.19 -17.31 2.12
CA LEU A 413 1.83 -17.59 2.62
C LEU A 413 1.39 -16.57 3.68
N GLY A 414 2.31 -16.20 4.58
CA GLY A 414 2.08 -15.18 5.60
C GLY A 414 1.70 -13.83 4.97
N ILE A 415 2.47 -13.38 4.00
CA ILE A 415 2.21 -12.16 3.24
C ILE A 415 0.84 -12.25 2.55
N ALA A 416 0.61 -13.30 1.76
CA ALA A 416 -0.64 -13.47 1.03
C ALA A 416 -1.88 -13.46 1.95
N THR A 417 -1.83 -14.15 3.08
CA THR A 417 -2.95 -14.18 4.03
C THR A 417 -3.15 -12.85 4.75
N GLN A 418 -2.09 -12.16 5.12
CA GLN A 418 -2.18 -10.86 5.78
C GLN A 418 -2.88 -9.82 4.92
N TYR A 419 -2.59 -9.83 3.61
CA TYR A 419 -3.18 -8.90 2.65
C TYR A 419 -4.45 -9.42 1.98
N GLY A 420 -5.03 -10.55 2.42
CA GLY A 420 -6.24 -11.11 1.85
C GLY A 420 -6.08 -11.59 0.40
N LYS A 421 -4.86 -11.90 -0.02
CA LYS A 421 -4.52 -12.37 -1.38
C LYS A 421 -4.87 -13.86 -1.51
N ASN A 422 -6.17 -14.13 -1.63
CA ASN A 422 -6.70 -15.47 -1.45
C ASN A 422 -6.30 -16.43 -2.57
N ALA A 423 -6.17 -15.98 -3.82
CA ALA A 423 -5.78 -16.84 -4.94
C ALA A 423 -4.32 -17.29 -4.80
N ALA A 424 -3.41 -16.36 -4.50
CA ALA A 424 -2.00 -16.68 -4.25
C ALA A 424 -1.84 -17.53 -2.98
N ALA A 425 -2.59 -17.23 -1.89
CA ALA A 425 -2.54 -18.00 -0.66
C ALA A 425 -2.93 -19.45 -0.88
N LEU A 426 -4.02 -19.72 -1.63
CA LEU A 426 -4.42 -21.08 -2.00
C LEU A 426 -3.35 -21.78 -2.83
N ALA A 427 -2.79 -21.09 -3.83
CA ALA A 427 -1.71 -21.66 -4.65
C ALA A 427 -0.46 -21.97 -3.81
N LEU A 428 -0.11 -21.12 -2.83
CA LEU A 428 1.01 -21.35 -1.91
C LEU A 428 0.76 -22.54 -0.97
N VAL A 429 -0.46 -22.71 -0.47
CA VAL A 429 -0.85 -23.89 0.32
C VAL A 429 -0.74 -25.18 -0.53
N GLU A 430 -1.13 -25.12 -1.79
CA GLU A 430 -0.95 -26.24 -2.74
C GLU A 430 0.54 -26.48 -3.05
N ALA A 431 1.33 -25.42 -3.17
CA ALA A 431 2.78 -25.47 -3.38
C ALA A 431 3.57 -26.01 -2.18
N GLY A 432 2.92 -26.27 -1.04
CA GLY A 432 3.54 -26.85 0.15
C GLY A 432 4.07 -25.81 1.13
N ALA A 433 3.49 -24.61 1.15
CA ALA A 433 3.73 -23.66 2.21
C ALA A 433 3.28 -24.21 3.56
N ASP A 434 4.09 -24.02 4.58
CA ASP A 434 3.83 -24.48 5.95
C ASP A 434 2.72 -23.64 6.61
N PRO A 435 1.55 -24.23 6.90
CA PRO A 435 0.42 -23.48 7.48
C PRO A 435 0.61 -23.15 8.96
N ALA A 436 1.64 -23.71 9.61
CA ALA A 436 1.88 -23.54 11.03
C ALA A 436 2.80 -22.33 11.35
N LYS A 437 3.50 -21.78 10.34
CA LYS A 437 4.42 -20.67 10.59
C LYS A 437 3.67 -19.41 10.99
N PRO A 438 3.94 -18.85 12.19
CA PRO A 438 3.32 -17.61 12.62
C PRO A 438 3.81 -16.43 11.78
N ILE A 439 3.01 -15.36 11.74
CA ILE A 439 3.24 -14.17 10.95
C ILE A 439 3.52 -13.00 11.88
N GLY A 440 4.66 -12.38 11.71
CA GLY A 440 5.07 -11.21 12.49
C GLY A 440 5.20 -11.47 13.99
N GLU A 441 5.37 -10.40 14.76
CA GLU A 441 5.62 -10.48 16.21
C GLU A 441 4.37 -10.86 17.05
N GLY A 442 3.16 -10.69 16.48
CA GLY A 442 1.89 -10.97 17.17
C GLY A 442 1.53 -12.46 17.28
N GLY A 443 2.31 -13.36 16.64
CA GLY A 443 2.06 -14.80 16.65
C GLY A 443 0.77 -15.22 15.92
N TYR A 444 0.27 -14.40 15.00
CA TYR A 444 -0.88 -14.77 14.17
C TYR A 444 -0.50 -15.90 13.21
N THR A 445 -1.41 -16.86 13.03
CA THR A 445 -1.22 -17.93 12.04
C THR A 445 -1.96 -17.60 10.74
N PRO A 446 -1.58 -18.22 9.61
CA PRO A 446 -2.35 -18.12 8.37
C PRO A 446 -3.84 -18.43 8.56
N LEU A 447 -4.17 -19.42 9.39
CA LEU A 447 -5.55 -19.79 9.71
C LEU A 447 -6.33 -18.65 10.40
N MET A 448 -5.69 -17.96 11.36
CA MET A 448 -6.30 -16.82 12.06
C MET A 448 -6.57 -15.66 11.09
N LEU A 449 -5.63 -15.34 10.21
CA LEU A 449 -5.76 -14.26 9.24
C LEU A 449 -6.77 -14.61 8.14
N ALA A 450 -6.77 -15.85 7.62
CA ALA A 450 -7.76 -16.31 6.67
C ALA A 450 -9.18 -16.23 7.27
N THR A 451 -9.32 -16.56 8.57
CA THR A 451 -10.59 -16.43 9.30
C THR A 451 -11.00 -14.96 9.46
N ALA A 452 -10.05 -14.08 9.78
CA ALA A 452 -10.30 -12.64 9.91
C ALA A 452 -10.74 -12.02 8.57
N ASN A 453 -10.15 -12.47 7.46
CA ASN A 453 -10.45 -12.03 6.09
C ASN A 453 -11.68 -12.72 5.48
N HIS A 454 -12.36 -13.59 6.23
CA HIS A 454 -13.53 -14.33 5.78
C HIS A 454 -13.31 -15.24 4.57
N ALA A 455 -12.07 -15.70 4.37
CA ALA A 455 -11.66 -16.52 3.23
C ALA A 455 -11.94 -18.00 3.49
N GLN A 456 -13.22 -18.41 3.49
CA GLN A 456 -13.63 -19.77 3.81
C GLN A 456 -12.88 -20.84 2.98
N PRO A 457 -12.71 -20.74 1.65
CA PRO A 457 -11.95 -21.73 0.89
C PRO A 457 -10.50 -21.87 1.37
N LEU A 458 -9.88 -20.78 1.79
CA LEU A 458 -8.52 -20.80 2.33
C LEU A 458 -8.48 -21.42 3.73
N VAL A 459 -9.46 -21.13 4.59
CA VAL A 459 -9.60 -21.78 5.92
C VAL A 459 -9.71 -23.31 5.75
N GLU A 460 -10.55 -23.78 4.84
CA GLU A 460 -10.70 -25.21 4.53
C GLU A 460 -9.38 -25.83 4.03
N ALA A 461 -8.68 -25.14 3.11
CA ALA A 461 -7.41 -25.61 2.58
C ALA A 461 -6.32 -25.70 3.65
N LEU A 462 -6.22 -24.70 4.53
CA LEU A 462 -5.27 -24.65 5.64
C LEU A 462 -5.52 -25.78 6.64
N LEU A 463 -6.79 -25.98 7.04
CA LEU A 463 -7.17 -27.09 7.94
C LEU A 463 -6.87 -28.46 7.33
N LYS A 464 -7.18 -28.66 6.04
CA LYS A 464 -6.85 -29.88 5.29
C LYS A 464 -5.35 -30.15 5.23
N LYS A 465 -4.52 -29.09 5.24
CA LYS A 465 -3.05 -29.19 5.25
C LYS A 465 -2.44 -29.27 6.65
N GLY A 466 -3.27 -29.39 7.69
CA GLY A 466 -2.83 -29.63 9.07
C GLY A 466 -2.54 -28.35 9.85
N ALA A 467 -3.13 -27.21 9.48
CA ALA A 467 -3.10 -26.02 10.33
C ALA A 467 -3.69 -26.35 11.69
N ASP A 468 -3.00 -25.96 12.77
CA ASP A 468 -3.52 -26.14 14.14
C ASP A 468 -4.71 -25.22 14.39
N VAL A 469 -5.91 -25.81 14.47
CA VAL A 469 -7.17 -25.09 14.71
C VAL A 469 -7.20 -24.40 16.07
N ASN A 470 -6.39 -24.87 17.04
CA ASN A 470 -6.29 -24.37 18.38
C ASN A 470 -5.06 -23.49 18.62
N ALA A 471 -4.31 -23.16 17.58
CA ALA A 471 -3.19 -22.23 17.66
C ALA A 471 -3.63 -20.92 18.35
N ARG A 472 -2.73 -20.34 19.13
CA ARG A 472 -2.97 -19.12 19.92
C ARG A 472 -1.93 -18.06 19.53
N ASN A 473 -2.39 -16.86 19.27
CA ASN A 473 -1.49 -15.71 19.12
C ASN A 473 -0.94 -15.23 20.49
N SER A 474 -0.13 -14.18 20.49
CA SER A 474 0.46 -13.60 21.72
C SER A 474 -0.57 -13.10 22.74
N GLY A 475 -1.82 -12.84 22.34
CA GLY A 475 -2.93 -12.49 23.23
C GLY A 475 -3.79 -13.69 23.64
N GLY A 476 -3.38 -14.93 23.32
CA GLY A 476 -4.15 -16.14 23.56
C GLY A 476 -5.39 -16.28 22.67
N VAL A 477 -5.52 -15.46 21.62
CA VAL A 477 -6.68 -15.47 20.71
C VAL A 477 -6.56 -16.63 19.72
N THR A 478 -7.68 -17.36 19.51
CA THR A 478 -7.78 -18.46 18.53
C THR A 478 -8.56 -18.03 17.27
N ALA A 479 -8.46 -18.81 16.20
CA ALA A 479 -9.28 -18.61 15.00
C ALA A 479 -10.80 -18.63 15.31
N LEU A 480 -11.25 -19.51 16.22
CA LEU A 480 -12.66 -19.57 16.65
C LEU A 480 -13.12 -18.26 17.32
N MET A 481 -12.28 -17.64 18.16
CA MET A 481 -12.58 -16.35 18.79
C MET A 481 -12.71 -15.24 17.73
N ILE A 482 -11.87 -15.24 16.72
CA ILE A 482 -11.92 -14.29 15.58
C ILE A 482 -13.22 -14.47 14.79
N ALA A 483 -13.59 -15.71 14.45
CA ALA A 483 -14.84 -16.01 13.75
C ALA A 483 -16.06 -15.57 14.55
N ALA A 484 -16.03 -15.79 15.88
CA ALA A 484 -17.10 -15.39 16.80
C ALA A 484 -17.22 -13.86 16.92
N ALA A 485 -16.11 -13.14 16.99
CA ALA A 485 -16.08 -11.68 17.02
C ALA A 485 -16.69 -11.06 15.75
N ASN A 486 -16.41 -11.68 14.59
CA ASN A 486 -16.88 -11.22 13.29
C ASN A 486 -18.29 -11.73 12.92
N GLY A 487 -18.95 -12.51 13.78
CA GLY A 487 -20.30 -13.03 13.55
C GLY A 487 -20.41 -14.04 12.41
N ARG A 488 -19.29 -14.68 12.02
CA ARG A 488 -19.22 -15.59 10.87
C ARG A 488 -19.62 -17.01 11.26
N ALA A 489 -20.92 -17.26 11.26
CA ALA A 489 -21.49 -18.52 11.69
C ALA A 489 -20.97 -19.73 10.91
N GLU A 490 -20.78 -19.59 9.59
CA GLU A 490 -20.27 -20.64 8.71
C GLU A 490 -18.82 -21.01 9.06
N LEU A 491 -17.97 -20.01 9.38
CA LEU A 491 -16.59 -20.24 9.83
C LEU A 491 -16.52 -20.81 11.24
N VAL A 492 -17.43 -20.38 12.13
CA VAL A 492 -17.55 -20.98 13.48
C VAL A 492 -17.89 -22.47 13.37
N GLU A 493 -18.88 -22.80 12.55
CA GLU A 493 -19.29 -24.20 12.31
C GLU A 493 -18.14 -25.04 11.74
N LEU A 494 -17.43 -24.50 10.73
CA LEU A 494 -16.26 -25.14 10.12
C LEU A 494 -15.14 -25.42 11.15
N LEU A 495 -14.77 -24.38 11.95
CA LEU A 495 -13.71 -24.50 12.95
C LEU A 495 -14.09 -25.47 14.08
N VAL A 496 -15.34 -25.46 14.55
CA VAL A 496 -15.84 -26.41 15.56
C VAL A 496 -15.79 -27.84 15.01
N HIS A 497 -16.23 -28.07 13.76
CA HIS A 497 -16.11 -29.39 13.13
C HIS A 497 -14.64 -29.85 12.94
N ALA A 498 -13.72 -28.90 12.78
CA ALA A 498 -12.29 -29.18 12.72
C ALA A 498 -11.65 -29.42 14.10
N GLY A 499 -12.42 -29.40 15.21
CA GLY A 499 -11.95 -29.66 16.56
C GLY A 499 -11.46 -28.42 17.32
N ALA A 500 -11.98 -27.23 16.98
CA ALA A 500 -11.67 -26.02 17.76
C ALA A 500 -12.19 -26.15 19.18
N ASP A 501 -11.32 -25.80 20.17
CA ASP A 501 -11.68 -25.77 21.57
C ASP A 501 -12.61 -24.58 21.87
N VAL A 502 -13.90 -24.89 22.07
CA VAL A 502 -14.93 -23.89 22.37
C VAL A 502 -14.76 -23.23 23.74
N GLN A 503 -13.99 -23.87 24.62
CA GLN A 503 -13.71 -23.37 26.00
C GLN A 503 -12.38 -22.63 26.09
N ALA A 504 -11.59 -22.55 25.02
CA ALA A 504 -10.33 -21.81 25.00
C ALA A 504 -10.55 -20.37 25.48
N GLN A 505 -9.64 -19.88 26.32
CA GLN A 505 -9.70 -18.52 26.88
C GLN A 505 -8.51 -17.71 26.35
N SER A 506 -8.77 -16.47 25.97
CA SER A 506 -7.71 -15.49 25.71
C SER A 506 -6.96 -15.12 27.00
N GLU A 507 -5.87 -14.36 26.92
CA GLU A 507 -5.17 -13.85 28.12
C GLU A 507 -6.06 -12.95 29.00
N ARG A 508 -7.16 -12.42 28.42
CA ARG A 508 -8.17 -11.64 29.16
C ARG A 508 -9.28 -12.50 29.80
N GLY A 509 -9.23 -13.81 29.58
CA GLY A 509 -10.26 -14.75 30.01
C GLY A 509 -11.48 -14.81 29.08
N ASP A 510 -11.45 -14.19 27.92
CA ASP A 510 -12.56 -14.22 26.96
C ASP A 510 -12.60 -15.56 26.23
N THR A 511 -13.78 -16.15 26.10
CA THR A 511 -14.06 -17.31 25.24
C THR A 511 -14.75 -16.86 23.95
N ALA A 512 -14.79 -17.74 22.94
CA ALA A 512 -15.54 -17.47 21.70
C ALA A 512 -17.02 -17.13 21.99
N LEU A 513 -17.64 -17.82 22.96
CA LEU A 513 -19.02 -17.58 23.38
C LEU A 513 -19.19 -16.22 24.08
N SER A 514 -18.29 -15.84 25.01
CA SER A 514 -18.35 -14.54 25.66
C SER A 514 -18.21 -13.39 24.67
N ILE A 515 -17.31 -13.53 23.70
CA ILE A 515 -17.12 -12.57 22.61
C ILE A 515 -18.37 -12.46 21.74
N ALA A 516 -18.97 -13.60 21.33
CA ALA A 516 -20.18 -13.60 20.52
C ALA A 516 -21.35 -12.90 21.24
N ARG A 517 -21.50 -13.14 22.55
CA ARG A 517 -22.52 -12.48 23.40
C ARG A 517 -22.28 -10.98 23.49
N ALA A 518 -21.04 -10.54 23.72
CA ALA A 518 -20.68 -9.13 23.76
C ALA A 518 -20.94 -8.40 22.43
N LYS A 519 -20.86 -9.13 21.29
CA LYS A 519 -21.13 -8.61 19.94
C LYS A 519 -22.60 -8.76 19.50
N GLY A 520 -23.44 -9.48 20.25
CA GLY A 520 -24.84 -9.73 19.90
C GLY A 520 -25.03 -10.68 18.72
N ASN A 521 -24.06 -11.56 18.45
CA ASN A 521 -24.06 -12.47 17.30
C ASN A 521 -24.93 -13.72 17.56
N GLU A 522 -26.25 -13.57 17.56
CA GLU A 522 -27.24 -14.58 17.94
C GLU A 522 -27.06 -15.96 17.25
N LYS A 523 -26.71 -15.98 15.95
CA LYS A 523 -26.49 -17.24 15.22
C LYS A 523 -25.26 -17.98 15.76
N VAL A 524 -24.17 -17.23 16.02
CA VAL A 524 -22.93 -17.77 16.59
C VAL A 524 -23.13 -18.23 18.04
N ILE A 525 -23.89 -17.48 18.84
CA ILE A 525 -24.20 -17.85 20.23
C ILE A 525 -24.88 -19.22 20.27
N ARG A 526 -25.93 -19.43 19.43
CA ARG A 526 -26.64 -20.72 19.39
C ARG A 526 -25.74 -21.88 18.96
N LEU A 527 -24.84 -21.66 18.00
CA LEU A 527 -23.88 -22.69 17.57
C LEU A 527 -22.90 -23.08 18.67
N LEU A 528 -22.35 -22.09 19.39
CA LEU A 528 -21.38 -22.33 20.44
C LEU A 528 -22.01 -22.90 21.72
N ASP A 529 -23.25 -22.50 22.07
CA ASP A 529 -24.01 -23.09 23.18
C ASP A 529 -24.33 -24.59 22.88
N GLY A 530 -24.72 -24.91 21.64
CA GLY A 530 -24.94 -26.29 21.22
C GLY A 530 -23.67 -27.15 21.23
N ALA A 531 -22.53 -26.58 20.79
CA ALA A 531 -21.25 -27.29 20.80
C ALA A 531 -20.70 -27.52 22.21
N SER A 532 -20.95 -26.60 23.14
CA SER A 532 -20.55 -26.72 24.57
C SER A 532 -21.31 -27.82 25.32
N GLY A 533 -22.54 -28.15 24.88
CA GLY A 533 -23.39 -29.21 25.50
C GLY A 533 -22.97 -30.62 25.10
N HIS A 534 -22.14 -30.82 24.09
CA HIS A 534 -21.72 -32.15 23.61
C HIS A 534 -20.33 -32.59 24.11
N SER A 535 -19.59 -31.73 24.81
CA SER A 535 -18.25 -32.02 25.35
C SER A 535 -18.27 -32.65 26.75
N GLY A 536 -19.42 -33.11 27.22
CA GLY A 536 -19.65 -33.64 28.59
C GLY A 536 -20.23 -35.06 28.66
N VAL A 537 -19.94 -35.96 27.65
CA VAL A 537 -20.27 -37.37 27.76
C VAL A 537 -19.05 -38.24 27.49
#